data_e594fc70ba508816c70e1e4def76c322
#
_entry.id   e594fc70ba508816c70e1e4def76c322
#
_cell.length_a   1.000
_cell.length_b   1.000
_cell.length_c   1.000
_cell.angle_alpha   90.00
_cell.angle_beta   90.00
_cell.angle_gamma   90.00
#
_symmetry.space_group_name_H-M   'P 1'
#
loop_
_entity.id
_entity.type
_entity.pdbx_description
1 polymer ?
#
loop_
_entity_poly.entity_id
_entity_poly.type
_entity_poly.pdbx_seq_one_letter_code
_entity_poly.pdbx_strand_id
1 'polypeptide(L)'
;MKKYDIVIISGGFDPVHKGHVRMFKGAKTLGHKVICGANSDKWLVNKKGKAFMSFAERSEILEAFEYIDEVMAFKDDSEGSAINLLTQVQQLYPNCTIAFANGGDRTNKNSPEQGYENRIMWYNECG
;
A
#
# COMPACT_ATOMS: atom_id res chain seq x y z
N MET A 1 3.28 -19.51 8.84
CA MET A 1 3.21 -18.60 10.01
C MET A 1 3.42 -17.17 9.55
N LYS A 2 2.60 -16.26 10.04
CA LYS A 2 2.65 -14.86 9.63
C LYS A 2 3.70 -14.10 10.45
N LYS A 3 4.52 -13.30 9.76
CA LYS A 3 5.65 -12.60 10.38
C LYS A 3 5.26 -11.29 11.04
N TYR A 4 4.20 -10.65 10.55
CA TYR A 4 3.85 -9.30 10.97
C TYR A 4 2.41 -9.23 11.41
N ASP A 5 2.11 -8.31 12.31
CA ASP A 5 0.73 -8.01 12.67
C ASP A 5 0.02 -7.32 11.50
N ILE A 6 0.70 -6.40 10.85
CA ILE A 6 0.14 -5.60 9.75
C ILE A 6 1.11 -5.57 8.59
N VAL A 7 0.58 -5.74 7.38
CA VAL A 7 1.31 -5.50 6.14
C VAL A 7 0.60 -4.39 5.38
N ILE A 8 1.36 -3.37 4.99
CA ILE A 8 0.84 -2.23 4.24
C ILE A 8 1.22 -2.42 2.77
N ILE A 9 0.25 -2.22 1.89
CA ILE A 9 0.47 -2.13 0.46
C ILE A 9 -0.11 -0.81 -0.03
N SER A 10 0.43 -0.29 -1.12
CA SER A 10 -0.04 0.99 -1.67
C SER A 10 0.04 1.00 -3.18
N GLY A 11 -0.78 1.83 -3.80
CA GLY A 11 -0.77 2.01 -5.24
C GLY A 11 -1.96 2.80 -5.72
N GLY A 12 -1.99 3.05 -7.03
CA GLY A 12 -3.11 3.71 -7.68
C GLY A 12 -4.29 2.79 -7.91
N PHE A 13 -4.01 1.55 -8.30
CA PHE A 13 -5.03 0.53 -8.60
C PHE A 13 -6.09 1.04 -9.58
N ASP A 14 -5.62 1.54 -10.70
CA ASP A 14 -6.47 2.23 -11.68
C ASP A 14 -6.16 1.77 -13.11
N PRO A 15 -6.56 0.54 -13.49
CA PRO A 15 -7.31 -0.45 -12.71
C PRO A 15 -6.43 -1.44 -11.94
N VAL A 16 -7.06 -2.27 -11.12
CA VAL A 16 -6.42 -3.44 -10.53
C VAL A 16 -6.21 -4.49 -11.62
N HIS A 17 -5.06 -5.14 -11.61
CA HIS A 17 -4.78 -6.25 -12.53
C HIS A 17 -4.21 -7.45 -11.77
N LYS A 18 -3.92 -8.54 -12.49
CA LYS A 18 -3.49 -9.79 -11.84
C LYS A 18 -2.21 -9.67 -11.02
N GLY A 19 -1.31 -8.77 -11.41
CA GLY A 19 -0.09 -8.50 -10.63
C GLY A 19 -0.42 -7.93 -9.25
N HIS A 20 -1.41 -7.05 -9.19
CA HIS A 20 -1.90 -6.51 -7.92
C HIS A 20 -2.54 -7.61 -7.07
N VAL A 21 -3.33 -8.48 -7.67
CA VAL A 21 -3.98 -9.57 -6.93
C VAL A 21 -2.95 -10.50 -6.32
N ARG A 22 -1.89 -10.81 -7.05
CA ARG A 22 -0.78 -11.62 -6.54
C ARG A 22 -0.08 -10.94 -5.36
N MET A 23 0.09 -9.62 -5.44
CA MET A 23 0.68 -8.85 -4.35
C MET A 23 -0.23 -8.89 -3.11
N PHE A 24 -1.54 -8.74 -3.29
CA PHE A 24 -2.49 -8.82 -2.18
C PHE A 24 -2.42 -10.19 -1.49
N LYS A 25 -2.39 -11.23 -2.29
CA LYS A 25 -2.29 -12.61 -1.77
C LYS A 25 -0.98 -12.81 -1.02
N GLY A 26 0.13 -12.35 -1.58
CA GLY A 26 1.43 -12.42 -0.93
C GLY A 26 1.46 -11.66 0.38
N ALA A 27 0.92 -10.45 0.40
CA ALA A 27 0.83 -9.64 1.62
C ALA A 27 0.04 -10.38 2.72
N LYS A 28 -1.04 -11.05 2.34
CA LYS A 28 -1.87 -11.77 3.32
C LYS A 28 -1.14 -12.97 3.92
N THR A 29 -0.19 -13.55 3.22
CA THR A 29 0.63 -14.63 3.79
C THR A 29 1.64 -14.12 4.82
N LEU A 30 1.99 -12.82 4.77
CA LEU A 30 2.99 -12.22 5.64
C LEU A 30 2.40 -11.63 6.92
N GLY A 31 1.17 -11.19 6.89
CA GLY A 31 0.58 -10.48 8.01
C GLY A 31 -0.82 -10.92 8.35
N HIS A 32 -1.19 -10.69 9.60
CA HIS A 32 -2.55 -10.97 10.06
C HIS A 32 -3.56 -10.00 9.47
N LYS A 33 -3.15 -8.74 9.24
CA LYS A 33 -4.00 -7.71 8.68
C LYS A 33 -3.28 -7.05 7.50
N VAL A 34 -3.97 -6.91 6.38
CA VAL A 34 -3.45 -6.20 5.20
C VAL A 34 -4.20 -4.89 5.08
N ILE A 35 -3.45 -3.79 5.11
CA ILE A 35 -3.97 -2.44 4.90
C ILE A 35 -3.50 -1.97 3.54
N CYS A 36 -4.45 -1.60 2.69
CA CYS A 36 -4.19 -1.10 1.35
C CYS A 36 -4.43 0.40 1.30
N GLY A 37 -3.38 1.17 1.08
CA GLY A 37 -3.51 2.60 0.84
C GLY A 37 -3.67 2.87 -0.64
N ALA A 38 -4.78 3.48 -1.04
CA ALA A 38 -4.99 3.86 -2.43
C ALA A 38 -4.62 5.32 -2.62
N ASN A 39 -3.87 5.61 -3.68
CA ASN A 39 -3.48 6.97 -4.00
C ASN A 39 -4.69 7.80 -4.40
N SER A 40 -4.60 9.13 -4.16
CA SER A 40 -5.67 10.06 -4.50
C SER A 40 -5.87 10.19 -6.01
N ASP A 41 -7.01 10.73 -6.40
CA ASP A 41 -7.26 11.06 -7.80
C ASP A 41 -6.23 12.06 -8.33
N LYS A 42 -5.87 13.04 -7.50
CA LYS A 42 -4.86 14.04 -7.86
C LYS A 42 -3.51 13.39 -8.14
N TRP A 43 -3.11 12.41 -7.33
CA TRP A 43 -1.88 11.67 -7.54
C TRP A 43 -1.88 10.98 -8.90
N LEU A 44 -3.00 10.36 -9.28
CA LEU A 44 -3.15 9.69 -10.57
C LEU A 44 -3.08 10.69 -11.73
N VAL A 45 -3.74 11.83 -11.59
CA VAL A 45 -3.71 12.88 -12.61
C VAL A 45 -2.28 13.37 -12.80
N ASN A 46 -1.54 13.60 -11.72
CA ASN A 46 -0.15 14.04 -11.80
C ASN A 46 0.75 12.98 -12.43
N LYS A 47 0.50 11.71 -12.17
CA LYS A 47 1.36 10.63 -12.66
C LYS A 47 1.08 10.25 -14.10
N LYS A 48 -0.19 10.15 -14.50
CA LYS A 48 -0.54 9.63 -15.82
C LYS A 48 -1.53 10.48 -16.61
N GLY A 49 -1.81 11.68 -16.11
CA GLY A 49 -2.65 12.65 -16.81
C GLY A 49 -4.13 12.60 -16.49
N LYS A 50 -4.62 11.47 -15.98
CA LYS A 50 -6.03 11.34 -15.59
C LYS A 50 -6.21 10.16 -14.64
N ALA A 51 -7.29 10.20 -13.87
CA ALA A 51 -7.75 9.06 -13.10
C ALA A 51 -8.83 8.34 -13.91
N PHE A 52 -8.65 7.05 -14.12
CA PHE A 52 -9.60 6.22 -14.86
C PHE A 52 -10.87 6.00 -14.05
N MET A 53 -10.69 5.69 -12.76
CA MET A 53 -11.76 5.53 -11.79
C MET A 53 -11.50 6.44 -10.60
N SER A 54 -12.57 6.98 -10.02
CA SER A 54 -12.47 7.80 -8.81
C SER A 54 -11.95 6.99 -7.64
N PHE A 55 -11.46 7.68 -6.62
CA PHE A 55 -11.03 7.02 -5.38
C PHE A 55 -12.16 6.16 -4.80
N ALA A 56 -13.39 6.65 -4.81
CA ALA A 56 -14.53 5.91 -4.27
C ALA A 56 -14.73 4.58 -5.00
N GLU A 57 -14.66 4.59 -6.34
CA GLU A 57 -14.78 3.37 -7.13
C GLU A 57 -13.63 2.40 -6.88
N ARG A 58 -12.41 2.91 -6.85
CA ARG A 58 -11.23 2.08 -6.59
C ARG A 58 -11.28 1.45 -5.20
N SER A 59 -11.68 2.23 -4.20
CA SER A 59 -11.82 1.73 -2.83
C SER A 59 -12.85 0.61 -2.74
N GLU A 60 -14.00 0.78 -3.39
CA GLU A 60 -15.04 -0.24 -3.39
C GLU A 60 -14.54 -1.56 -4.00
N ILE A 61 -13.80 -1.47 -5.09
CA ILE A 61 -13.22 -2.66 -5.72
C ILE A 61 -12.20 -3.32 -4.78
N LEU A 62 -11.32 -2.52 -4.19
CA LEU A 62 -10.28 -3.04 -3.30
C LEU A 62 -10.88 -3.70 -2.05
N GLU A 63 -11.95 -3.13 -1.51
CA GLU A 63 -12.62 -3.68 -0.34
C GLU A 63 -13.29 -5.03 -0.62
N ALA A 64 -13.54 -5.37 -1.88
CA ALA A 64 -14.13 -6.64 -2.27
C ALA A 64 -13.14 -7.81 -2.26
N PHE A 65 -11.83 -7.53 -2.22
CA PHE A 65 -10.83 -8.60 -2.18
C PHE A 65 -10.70 -9.17 -0.77
N GLU A 66 -10.79 -10.49 -0.65
CA GLU A 66 -10.68 -11.17 0.65
C GLU A 66 -9.30 -10.99 1.29
N TYR A 67 -8.27 -10.70 0.50
CA TYR A 67 -6.91 -10.51 1.00
C TYR A 67 -6.68 -9.15 1.65
N ILE A 68 -7.56 -8.19 1.41
CA ILE A 68 -7.45 -6.84 1.94
C ILE A 68 -8.42 -6.68 3.11
N ASP A 69 -7.89 -6.31 4.26
CA ASP A 69 -8.70 -6.14 5.46
C ASP A 69 -9.21 -4.70 5.62
N GLU A 70 -8.46 -3.73 5.11
CA GLU A 70 -8.83 -2.33 5.24
C GLU A 70 -8.26 -1.53 4.07
N VAL A 71 -9.06 -0.63 3.51
CA VAL A 71 -8.62 0.33 2.50
C VAL A 71 -8.54 1.70 3.16
N MET A 72 -7.44 2.41 2.93
CA MET A 72 -7.15 3.66 3.62
C MET A 72 -6.78 4.75 2.64
N ALA A 73 -7.37 5.94 2.83
CA ALA A 73 -6.94 7.15 2.14
C ALA A 73 -5.79 7.79 2.92
N PHE A 74 -4.91 8.48 2.23
CA PHE A 74 -3.81 9.21 2.87
C PHE A 74 -3.46 10.44 2.04
N LYS A 75 -2.87 11.43 2.69
CA LYS A 75 -2.48 12.67 2.03
C LYS A 75 -1.28 12.46 1.11
N ASP A 76 -1.32 13.12 -0.05
CA ASP A 76 -0.16 13.14 -0.94
C ASP A 76 0.96 13.96 -0.31
N ASP A 77 2.19 13.62 -0.66
CA ASP A 77 3.36 14.45 -0.34
C ASP A 77 3.99 14.98 -1.62
N SER A 78 5.02 15.81 -1.47
CA SER A 78 5.68 16.44 -2.62
C SER A 78 6.39 15.44 -3.54
N GLU A 79 6.73 14.27 -3.03
CA GLU A 79 7.45 13.24 -3.77
C GLU A 79 6.53 12.16 -4.35
N GLY A 80 5.24 12.24 -4.08
CA GLY A 80 4.30 11.21 -4.50
C GLY A 80 4.49 9.89 -3.78
N SER A 81 5.04 9.92 -2.56
CA SER A 81 5.36 8.73 -1.80
C SER A 81 4.20 8.28 -0.92
N ALA A 82 4.34 7.09 -0.33
CA ALA A 82 3.38 6.55 0.62
C ALA A 82 3.79 6.81 2.09
N ILE A 83 4.73 7.71 2.34
CA ILE A 83 5.22 7.98 3.71
C ILE A 83 4.08 8.40 4.64
N ASN A 84 3.17 9.23 4.17
CA ASN A 84 2.03 9.65 4.98
C ASN A 84 1.12 8.48 5.37
N LEU A 85 0.98 7.51 4.48
CA LEU A 85 0.25 6.27 4.78
C LEU A 85 0.97 5.48 5.88
N LEU A 86 2.29 5.32 5.76
CA LEU A 86 3.07 4.60 6.76
C LEU A 86 2.94 5.24 8.14
N THR A 87 3.04 6.56 8.19
CA THR A 87 2.90 7.33 9.42
C THR A 87 1.50 7.15 10.02
N GLN A 88 0.48 7.21 9.18
CA GLN A 88 -0.91 7.08 9.62
C GLN A 88 -1.18 5.71 10.24
N VAL A 89 -0.71 4.65 9.60
CA VAL A 89 -0.90 3.29 10.11
C VAL A 89 -0.14 3.10 11.42
N GLN A 90 1.09 3.63 11.49
CA GLN A 90 1.90 3.51 12.68
C GLN A 90 1.25 4.21 13.88
N GLN A 91 0.61 5.34 13.66
CA GLN A 91 -0.08 6.07 14.71
C GLN A 91 -1.35 5.35 15.17
N LEU A 92 -2.05 4.68 14.24
CA LEU A 92 -3.26 3.94 14.58
C LEU A 92 -2.97 2.63 15.31
N TYR A 93 -1.81 2.03 15.04
CA TYR A 93 -1.45 0.71 15.58
C TYR A 93 -0.06 0.76 16.22
N PRO A 94 0.09 1.50 17.32
CA PRO A 94 1.43 1.76 17.87
C PRO A 94 2.14 0.53 18.45
N ASN A 95 1.40 -0.54 18.74
CA ASN A 95 1.97 -1.74 19.35
C ASN A 95 2.08 -2.92 18.40
N CYS A 96 1.83 -2.69 17.11
CA CYS A 96 1.88 -3.75 16.11
C CYS A 96 3.21 -3.77 15.37
N THR A 97 3.63 -4.96 14.94
CA THR A 97 4.73 -5.09 13.99
C THR A 97 4.18 -4.81 12.59
N ILE A 98 4.88 -3.97 11.84
CA ILE A 98 4.38 -3.46 10.57
C ILE A 98 5.44 -3.68 9.49
N ALA A 99 5.03 -4.14 8.32
CA ALA A 99 5.86 -4.22 7.14
C ALA A 99 5.21 -3.45 5.99
N PHE A 100 6.04 -2.82 5.17
CA PHE A 100 5.62 -2.20 3.93
C PHE A 100 6.06 -3.12 2.79
N ALA A 101 5.10 -3.73 2.13
CA ALA A 101 5.37 -4.72 1.09
C ALA A 101 5.26 -4.11 -0.30
N ASN A 102 6.18 -4.51 -1.15
CA ASN A 102 6.23 -4.05 -2.54
C ASN A 102 6.33 -5.23 -3.47
N GLY A 103 5.78 -5.09 -4.65
CA GLY A 103 5.90 -6.07 -5.72
C GLY A 103 6.67 -5.51 -6.89
N GLY A 104 6.92 -6.37 -7.87
CA GLY A 104 7.51 -5.98 -9.12
C GLY A 104 8.93 -5.45 -9.00
N ASP A 105 9.18 -4.32 -9.66
CA ASP A 105 10.50 -3.73 -9.79
C ASP A 105 10.84 -2.69 -8.71
N ARG A 106 9.95 -2.45 -7.76
CA ARG A 106 10.25 -1.52 -6.67
C ARG A 106 11.18 -2.19 -5.67
N THR A 107 12.24 -1.49 -5.29
CA THR A 107 13.22 -1.98 -4.32
C THR A 107 13.39 -0.95 -3.22
N ASN A 108 14.03 -1.36 -2.12
CA ASN A 108 14.36 -0.44 -1.04
C ASN A 108 15.46 0.56 -1.43
N LYS A 109 16.02 0.46 -2.64
CA LYS A 109 17.04 1.38 -3.13
C LYS A 109 16.49 2.48 -4.01
N ASN A 110 15.31 2.28 -4.62
CA ASN A 110 14.75 3.21 -5.61
C ASN A 110 13.39 3.78 -5.22
N SER A 111 12.97 3.61 -3.98
CA SER A 111 11.68 4.10 -3.52
C SER A 111 11.88 5.16 -2.44
N PRO A 112 11.09 6.26 -2.47
CA PRO A 112 11.22 7.30 -1.45
C PRO A 112 10.93 6.80 -0.04
N GLU A 113 10.08 5.79 0.09
CA GLU A 113 9.70 5.23 1.40
C GLU A 113 10.85 4.48 2.07
N GLN A 114 11.86 4.08 1.35
CA GLN A 114 12.97 3.30 1.90
C GLN A 114 13.79 4.08 2.92
N GLY A 115 13.74 5.40 2.86
CA GLY A 115 14.41 6.26 3.85
C GLY A 115 13.60 6.52 5.10
N TYR A 116 12.43 5.89 5.25
CA TYR A 116 11.57 6.07 6.39
C TYR A 116 12.13 5.33 7.61
N GLU A 117 12.79 6.07 8.47
CA GLU A 117 13.44 5.53 9.67
C GLU A 117 12.41 5.33 10.77
N ASN A 118 11.96 4.09 10.90
CA ASN A 118 10.94 3.80 11.88
C ASN A 118 10.87 2.29 12.12
N ARG A 119 9.90 1.87 12.92
CA ARG A 119 9.67 0.45 13.21
C ARG A 119 9.04 -0.33 12.04
N ILE A 120 8.80 0.35 10.91
CA ILE A 120 8.21 -0.29 9.74
C ILE A 120 9.30 -0.99 8.94
N MET A 121 9.13 -2.28 8.74
CA MET A 121 10.07 -3.10 7.98
C MET A 121 9.77 -3.03 6.50
N TRP A 122 10.81 -3.00 5.69
CA TRP A 122 10.67 -3.04 4.24
C TRP A 122 10.63 -4.50 3.78
N TYR A 123 9.71 -4.82 2.91
CA TYR A 123 9.60 -6.15 2.32
C TYR A 123 9.45 -6.05 0.81
N ASN A 124 10.42 -6.60 0.08
CA ASN A 124 10.40 -6.65 -1.38
C ASN A 124 9.77 -7.96 -1.86
N GLU A 125 9.47 -7.99 -3.15
CA GLU A 125 9.06 -9.22 -3.83
C GLU A 125 7.80 -9.86 -3.28
N CYS A 126 6.89 -9.05 -2.77
CA CYS A 126 5.59 -9.54 -2.34
C CYS A 126 4.72 -9.73 -3.58
N GLY A 127 4.55 -10.93 -3.98
CA GLY A 127 3.84 -11.28 -5.19
C GLY A 127 4.78 -11.67 -6.28
#